data_9f36f82aaadc38b2d6e4e874a877d2b4
#
_entry.id   9f36f82aaadc38b2d6e4e874a877d2b4
#
_cell.length_a   1.000
_cell.length_b   1.000
_cell.length_c   1.000
_cell.angle_alpha   90.00
_cell.angle_beta   90.00
_cell.angle_gamma   90.00
#
_symmetry.space_group_name_H-M   'P 1'
#
loop_
_entity.id
_entity.type
_entity.pdbx_description
1 polymer ?
#
loop_
_entity_poly.entity_id
_entity_poly.type
_entity_poly.pdbx_seq_one_letter_code
_entity_poly.pdbx_strand_id
1 'polypeptide(L)'
;MVITDKPVRVRIQWVKYAVLGIICALLSWCALVDQLRPLGPVLLCAAVRDKRYFATAFSGALIGAALAGFNLAALALNCLPVIFTALLLLLVRYLGRTKYIYKCAAVLAAYALTAVIAPAVQYDYILLALNAAAACGLIPLAETAADIAAQARKKERLSPRELVSINMAVCLLIIALPHFEIIGLSPVSVLGCAYISLAGALLGAGGGAAAGSLLAFLAAFKTGSYELALILASGGMLAGLLKDMRRIGPPLGLLLADIIFTLMLSRNIDLILSLQGLILGCLPVMLMPERMYIKLCVLFTSSRTGINLAVRVKEENVQKLSEISSVLADVGRIFKSSQTDAAVSYTHLRA
;
A
#
# COMPACT_ATOMS: atom_id res chain seq x y z
N MET A 1 4.86 -21.87 42.03
CA MET A 1 3.83 -20.78 41.87
C MET A 1 3.80 -20.42 40.40
N VAL A 2 2.89 -21.06 39.63
CA VAL A 2 2.74 -20.83 38.18
C VAL A 2 1.83 -19.63 38.00
N ILE A 3 2.41 -18.47 37.71
CA ILE A 3 1.66 -17.25 37.37
C ILE A 3 1.06 -17.47 35.99
N THR A 4 -0.25 -17.67 35.95
CA THR A 4 -1.02 -17.91 34.71
C THR A 4 -1.12 -16.64 33.88
N ASP A 5 -0.36 -16.57 32.78
CA ASP A 5 -0.37 -15.52 31.74
C ASP A 5 -1.67 -15.46 30.88
N LYS A 6 -2.76 -16.07 31.39
CA LYS A 6 -4.04 -16.16 30.66
C LYS A 6 -4.75 -14.81 30.40
N PRO A 7 -4.82 -13.84 31.34
CA PRO A 7 -5.61 -12.64 31.13
C PRO A 7 -5.06 -11.69 30.05
N VAL A 8 -3.73 -11.61 29.88
CA VAL A 8 -3.09 -10.73 28.89
C VAL A 8 -3.31 -11.22 27.45
N ARG A 9 -3.24 -12.53 27.20
CA ARG A 9 -3.48 -13.11 25.86
C ARG A 9 -4.93 -12.92 25.40
N VAL A 10 -5.91 -13.03 26.29
CA VAL A 10 -7.32 -12.82 25.97
C VAL A 10 -7.57 -11.35 25.58
N ARG A 11 -7.03 -10.40 26.34
CA ARG A 11 -7.20 -8.96 26.06
C ARG A 11 -6.62 -8.54 24.70
N ILE A 12 -5.46 -9.07 24.32
CA ILE A 12 -4.82 -8.81 23.01
C ILE A 12 -5.66 -9.38 21.85
N GLN A 13 -6.34 -10.50 22.03
CA GLN A 13 -7.20 -11.07 21.00
C GLN A 13 -8.45 -10.22 20.74
N TRP A 14 -9.10 -9.74 21.79
CA TRP A 14 -10.28 -8.85 21.67
C TRP A 14 -9.97 -7.57 20.93
N VAL A 15 -8.82 -6.94 21.22
CA VAL A 15 -8.39 -5.73 20.51
C VAL A 15 -8.21 -5.99 19.02
N LYS A 16 -7.66 -7.14 18.62
CA LYS A 16 -7.50 -7.50 17.20
C LYS A 16 -8.84 -7.64 16.48
N TYR A 17 -9.84 -8.28 17.11
CA TYR A 17 -11.17 -8.42 16.54
C TYR A 17 -11.89 -7.07 16.46
N ALA A 18 -11.78 -6.23 17.49
CA ALA A 18 -12.35 -4.89 17.47
C ALA A 18 -11.75 -4.03 16.34
N VAL A 19 -10.43 -4.01 16.19
CA VAL A 19 -9.74 -3.28 15.12
C VAL A 19 -10.16 -3.81 13.75
N LEU A 20 -10.23 -5.13 13.56
CA LEU A 20 -10.71 -5.72 12.31
C LEU A 20 -12.15 -5.32 12.01
N GLY A 21 -13.04 -5.36 13.00
CA GLY A 21 -14.44 -4.94 12.87
C GLY A 21 -14.56 -3.48 12.42
N ILE A 22 -13.78 -2.58 13.03
CA ILE A 22 -13.73 -1.15 12.66
C ILE A 22 -13.23 -0.98 11.21
N ILE A 23 -12.15 -1.66 10.83
CA ILE A 23 -11.62 -1.62 9.47
C ILE A 23 -12.67 -2.12 8.48
N CYS A 24 -13.36 -3.22 8.78
CA CYS A 24 -14.41 -3.76 7.92
C CYS A 24 -15.60 -2.79 7.82
N ALA A 25 -15.97 -2.11 8.90
CA ALA A 25 -17.04 -1.12 8.89
C ALA A 25 -16.66 0.10 8.02
N LEU A 26 -15.46 0.65 8.20
CA LEU A 26 -14.95 1.77 7.40
C LEU A 26 -14.89 1.43 5.90
N LEU A 27 -14.33 0.27 5.55
CA LEU A 27 -14.23 -0.16 4.16
C LEU A 27 -15.60 -0.45 3.53
N SER A 28 -16.53 -1.03 4.28
CA SER A 28 -17.89 -1.28 3.78
C SER A 28 -18.73 0.00 3.65
N TRP A 29 -18.47 1.00 4.50
CA TRP A 29 -19.09 2.32 4.41
C TRP A 29 -18.55 3.13 3.21
N CYS A 30 -17.29 2.89 2.81
CA CYS A 30 -16.63 3.61 1.73
C CYS A 30 -17.28 3.34 0.38
N ALA A 31 -17.68 4.39 -0.33
CA ALA A 31 -17.95 4.33 -1.76
C ALA A 31 -16.63 4.50 -2.52
N LEU A 32 -16.34 3.61 -3.47
CA LEU A 32 -15.17 3.73 -4.36
C LEU A 32 -15.39 4.83 -5.39
N VAL A 33 -16.59 4.85 -5.98
CA VAL A 33 -17.04 5.84 -6.96
C VAL A 33 -18.51 6.10 -6.65
N ASP A 34 -18.89 7.31 -6.32
CA ASP A 34 -20.26 7.72 -6.02
C ASP A 34 -20.99 6.75 -5.06
N GLN A 35 -21.78 5.84 -5.63
CA GLN A 35 -22.57 4.85 -4.89
C GLN A 35 -22.00 3.42 -4.96
N LEU A 36 -20.82 3.24 -5.58
CA LEU A 36 -20.21 1.92 -5.78
C LEU A 36 -19.53 1.44 -4.49
N ARG A 37 -20.11 0.43 -3.83
CA ARG A 37 -19.68 -0.10 -2.52
C ARG A 37 -19.46 -1.60 -2.54
N PRO A 38 -18.49 -2.14 -3.28
CA PRO A 38 -18.27 -3.57 -3.42
C PRO A 38 -17.53 -4.19 -2.22
N LEU A 39 -16.95 -3.37 -1.33
CA LEU A 39 -15.97 -3.83 -0.35
C LEU A 39 -16.54 -4.71 0.77
N GLY A 40 -17.82 -4.51 1.17
CA GLY A 40 -18.48 -5.34 2.18
C GLY A 40 -18.45 -6.84 1.83
N PRO A 41 -19.02 -7.27 0.70
CA PRO A 41 -18.94 -8.65 0.21
C PRO A 41 -17.51 -9.18 0.02
N VAL A 42 -16.59 -8.35 -0.45
CA VAL A 42 -15.16 -8.71 -0.65
C VAL A 42 -14.50 -9.10 0.67
N LEU A 43 -14.72 -8.32 1.73
CA LEU A 43 -14.16 -8.59 3.05
C LEU A 43 -14.68 -9.91 3.65
N LEU A 44 -15.93 -10.25 3.41
CA LEU A 44 -16.51 -11.53 3.82
C LEU A 44 -15.84 -12.71 3.10
N CYS A 45 -15.56 -12.56 1.80
CA CYS A 45 -14.84 -13.58 1.02
C CYS A 45 -13.43 -13.83 1.56
N ALA A 46 -12.73 -12.76 1.97
CA ALA A 46 -11.40 -12.87 2.56
C ALA A 46 -11.42 -13.53 3.95
N ALA A 47 -12.47 -13.26 4.75
CA ALA A 47 -12.59 -13.74 6.12
C ALA A 47 -13.19 -15.17 6.24
N VAL A 48 -13.68 -15.77 5.15
CA VAL A 48 -14.47 -17.03 5.19
C VAL A 48 -13.72 -18.23 5.78
N ARG A 49 -12.39 -18.22 5.76
CA ARG A 49 -11.56 -19.33 6.27
C ARG A 49 -11.67 -19.55 7.79
N ASP A 50 -11.78 -18.46 8.56
CA ASP A 50 -11.87 -18.53 10.03
C ASP A 50 -13.24 -18.03 10.51
N LYS A 51 -13.94 -18.84 11.34
CA LYS A 51 -15.27 -18.51 11.85
C LYS A 51 -15.30 -17.22 12.65
N ARG A 52 -14.26 -16.95 13.46
CA ARG A 52 -14.21 -15.76 14.32
C ARG A 52 -13.95 -14.48 13.50
N TYR A 53 -13.01 -14.54 12.54
CA TYR A 53 -12.78 -13.44 11.63
C TYR A 53 -13.97 -13.16 10.73
N PHE A 54 -14.67 -14.21 10.28
CA PHE A 54 -15.89 -14.06 9.49
C PHE A 54 -17.01 -13.36 10.25
N ALA A 55 -17.26 -13.74 11.52
CA ALA A 55 -18.28 -13.09 12.34
C ALA A 55 -17.98 -11.61 12.58
N THR A 56 -16.73 -11.26 12.88
CA THR A 56 -16.33 -9.86 13.06
C THR A 56 -16.35 -9.06 11.75
N ALA A 57 -15.96 -9.66 10.64
CA ALA A 57 -16.04 -9.03 9.32
C ALA A 57 -17.50 -8.81 8.91
N PHE A 58 -18.39 -9.78 9.18
CA PHE A 58 -19.82 -9.65 8.91
C PHE A 58 -20.46 -8.53 9.72
N SER A 59 -20.25 -8.50 11.04
CA SER A 59 -20.80 -7.44 11.89
C SER A 59 -20.27 -6.05 11.47
N GLY A 60 -18.95 -5.92 11.21
CA GLY A 60 -18.37 -4.69 10.73
C GLY A 60 -18.91 -4.27 9.36
N ALA A 61 -18.93 -5.19 8.38
CA ALA A 61 -19.44 -4.90 7.05
C ALA A 61 -20.93 -4.50 7.06
N LEU A 62 -21.74 -5.14 7.90
CA LEU A 62 -23.15 -4.79 8.03
C LEU A 62 -23.35 -3.42 8.65
N ILE A 63 -22.62 -3.07 9.71
CA ILE A 63 -22.64 -1.75 10.33
C ILE A 63 -22.23 -0.68 9.29
N GLY A 64 -21.14 -0.90 8.55
CA GLY A 64 -20.68 0.03 7.51
C GLY A 64 -21.69 0.21 6.39
N ALA A 65 -22.30 -0.88 5.92
CA ALA A 65 -23.36 -0.84 4.91
C ALA A 65 -24.62 -0.10 5.41
N ALA A 66 -25.00 -0.29 6.67
CA ALA A 66 -26.13 0.41 7.29
C ALA A 66 -25.88 1.91 7.45
N LEU A 67 -24.69 2.31 7.89
CA LEU A 67 -24.29 3.71 8.00
C LEU A 67 -24.25 4.45 6.64
N ALA A 68 -24.13 3.68 5.57
CA ALA A 68 -24.08 4.20 4.20
C ALA A 68 -25.45 4.53 3.59
N GLY A 69 -26.56 4.06 4.20
CA GLY A 69 -27.91 4.28 3.70
C GLY A 69 -28.74 5.10 4.68
N PHE A 70 -29.15 6.30 4.27
CA PHE A 70 -30.05 7.14 5.06
C PHE A 70 -31.53 6.84 4.85
N ASN A 71 -31.87 6.20 3.70
CA ASN A 71 -33.24 5.82 3.33
C ASN A 71 -33.41 4.31 3.36
N LEU A 72 -34.64 3.82 3.58
CA LEU A 72 -34.94 2.40 3.65
C LEU A 72 -34.53 1.63 2.38
N ALA A 73 -34.73 2.23 1.21
CA ALA A 73 -34.32 1.65 -0.07
C ALA A 73 -32.80 1.56 -0.20
N ALA A 74 -32.09 2.64 0.14
CA ALA A 74 -30.62 2.64 0.13
C ALA A 74 -30.03 1.67 1.16
N LEU A 75 -30.65 1.57 2.34
CA LEU A 75 -30.27 0.61 3.37
C LEU A 75 -30.45 -0.83 2.88
N ALA A 76 -31.57 -1.13 2.20
CA ALA A 76 -31.80 -2.45 1.60
C ALA A 76 -30.75 -2.74 0.51
N LEU A 77 -30.48 -1.82 -0.41
CA LEU A 77 -29.52 -2.00 -1.49
C LEU A 77 -28.07 -2.18 -1.00
N ASN A 78 -27.71 -1.61 0.15
CA ASN A 78 -26.38 -1.77 0.72
C ASN A 78 -26.25 -2.99 1.65
N CYS A 79 -27.26 -3.30 2.48
CA CYS A 79 -27.19 -4.37 3.45
C CYS A 79 -27.49 -5.75 2.87
N LEU A 80 -28.46 -5.87 1.94
CA LEU A 80 -28.85 -7.15 1.37
C LEU A 80 -27.71 -7.88 0.66
N PRO A 81 -26.85 -7.22 -0.16
CA PRO A 81 -25.70 -7.90 -0.76
C PRO A 81 -24.75 -8.49 0.27
N VAL A 82 -24.53 -7.80 1.40
CA VAL A 82 -23.67 -8.27 2.50
C VAL A 82 -24.29 -9.48 3.18
N ILE A 83 -25.58 -9.44 3.48
CA ILE A 83 -26.33 -10.53 4.13
C ILE A 83 -26.36 -11.77 3.22
N PHE A 84 -26.77 -11.62 1.97
CA PHE A 84 -26.83 -12.74 1.03
C PHE A 84 -25.45 -13.32 0.73
N THR A 85 -24.43 -12.49 0.58
CA THR A 85 -23.06 -12.98 0.43
C THR A 85 -22.64 -13.78 1.65
N ALA A 86 -22.93 -13.33 2.87
CA ALA A 86 -22.61 -14.07 4.07
C ALA A 86 -23.31 -15.44 4.11
N LEU A 87 -24.61 -15.51 3.81
CA LEU A 87 -25.39 -16.77 3.77
C LEU A 87 -24.85 -17.73 2.71
N LEU A 88 -24.60 -17.24 1.50
CA LEU A 88 -24.08 -18.07 0.40
C LEU A 88 -22.64 -18.52 0.67
N LEU A 89 -21.81 -17.71 1.28
CA LEU A 89 -20.46 -18.13 1.69
C LEU A 89 -20.46 -19.16 2.80
N LEU A 90 -21.40 -19.11 3.73
CA LEU A 90 -21.59 -20.17 4.73
C LEU A 90 -22.00 -21.49 4.07
N LEU A 91 -22.88 -21.43 3.06
CA LEU A 91 -23.27 -22.61 2.26
C LEU A 91 -22.07 -23.15 1.47
N VAL A 92 -21.32 -22.30 0.78
CA VAL A 92 -20.09 -22.68 0.04
C VAL A 92 -19.06 -23.32 0.97
N ARG A 93 -18.92 -22.78 2.18
CA ARG A 93 -18.06 -23.35 3.22
C ARG A 93 -18.56 -24.71 3.71
N TYR A 94 -19.85 -24.85 3.93
CA TYR A 94 -20.48 -26.12 4.33
C TYR A 94 -20.25 -27.23 3.28
N LEU A 95 -20.30 -26.85 1.98
CA LEU A 95 -20.02 -27.75 0.85
C LEU A 95 -18.49 -28.01 0.65
N GLY A 96 -17.64 -27.43 1.46
CA GLY A 96 -16.18 -27.59 1.37
C GLY A 96 -15.53 -26.97 0.12
N ARG A 97 -16.26 -26.14 -0.64
CA ARG A 97 -15.83 -25.59 -1.92
C ARG A 97 -15.35 -24.13 -1.78
N THR A 98 -14.20 -23.91 -1.17
CA THR A 98 -13.65 -22.54 -0.89
C THR A 98 -12.80 -21.95 -2.02
N LYS A 99 -12.82 -22.52 -3.23
CA LYS A 99 -12.08 -21.97 -4.38
C LYS A 99 -12.66 -20.62 -4.80
N TYR A 100 -11.82 -19.77 -5.41
CA TYR A 100 -12.15 -18.43 -5.91
C TYR A 100 -13.45 -18.38 -6.72
N ILE A 101 -13.62 -19.30 -7.68
CA ILE A 101 -14.79 -19.37 -8.57
C ILE A 101 -16.10 -19.47 -7.78
N TYR A 102 -16.17 -20.28 -6.72
CA TYR A 102 -17.38 -20.41 -5.89
C TYR A 102 -17.67 -19.17 -5.06
N LYS A 103 -16.63 -18.43 -4.64
CA LYS A 103 -16.79 -17.16 -3.94
C LYS A 103 -17.33 -16.08 -4.89
N CYS A 104 -16.80 -15.99 -6.11
CA CYS A 104 -17.34 -15.11 -7.14
C CYS A 104 -18.79 -15.46 -7.48
N ALA A 105 -19.11 -16.74 -7.64
CA ALA A 105 -20.48 -17.18 -7.89
C ALA A 105 -21.43 -16.80 -6.73
N ALA A 106 -20.99 -16.95 -5.48
CA ALA A 106 -21.76 -16.54 -4.31
C ALA A 106 -22.01 -15.02 -4.28
N VAL A 107 -21.00 -14.21 -4.62
CA VAL A 107 -21.15 -12.75 -4.68
C VAL A 107 -22.09 -12.34 -5.82
N LEU A 108 -21.90 -12.87 -7.03
CA LEU A 108 -22.80 -12.61 -8.16
C LEU A 108 -24.26 -12.99 -7.83
N ALA A 109 -24.47 -14.18 -7.24
CA ALA A 109 -25.80 -14.62 -6.82
C ALA A 109 -26.40 -13.72 -5.74
N ALA A 110 -25.59 -13.23 -4.79
CA ALA A 110 -26.03 -12.31 -3.74
C ALA A 110 -26.53 -10.97 -4.33
N TYR A 111 -25.80 -10.40 -5.28
CA TYR A 111 -26.23 -9.18 -5.96
C TYR A 111 -27.46 -9.41 -6.85
N ALA A 112 -27.54 -10.57 -7.55
CA ALA A 112 -28.72 -10.93 -8.33
C ALA A 112 -29.97 -11.08 -7.44
N LEU A 113 -29.86 -11.76 -6.28
CA LEU A 113 -30.94 -11.87 -5.30
C LEU A 113 -31.36 -10.50 -4.77
N THR A 114 -30.40 -9.62 -4.52
CA THR A 114 -30.69 -8.24 -4.10
C THR A 114 -31.49 -7.49 -5.17
N ALA A 115 -31.13 -7.63 -6.44
CA ALA A 115 -31.81 -6.99 -7.57
C ALA A 115 -33.27 -7.46 -7.71
N VAL A 116 -33.57 -8.70 -7.31
CA VAL A 116 -34.94 -9.25 -7.35
C VAL A 116 -35.79 -8.77 -6.18
N ILE A 117 -35.18 -8.62 -4.99
CA ILE A 117 -35.91 -8.36 -3.74
C ILE A 117 -36.04 -6.86 -3.44
N ALA A 118 -35.00 -6.06 -3.73
CA ALA A 118 -35.01 -4.64 -3.47
C ALA A 118 -35.77 -3.89 -4.57
N PRO A 119 -36.67 -2.95 -4.21
CA PRO A 119 -37.30 -2.08 -5.20
C PRO A 119 -36.22 -1.17 -5.79
N ALA A 120 -35.87 -1.39 -7.06
CA ALA A 120 -34.76 -0.70 -7.71
C ALA A 120 -35.24 -0.01 -8.98
N VAL A 121 -34.69 1.16 -9.26
CA VAL A 121 -34.83 1.87 -10.54
C VAL A 121 -33.81 1.29 -11.53
N GLN A 122 -33.99 1.50 -12.83
CA GLN A 122 -33.08 0.97 -13.87
C GLN A 122 -31.61 1.27 -13.58
N TYR A 123 -31.30 2.44 -13.04
CA TYR A 123 -29.96 2.83 -12.62
C TYR A 123 -29.38 1.92 -11.55
N ASP A 124 -30.18 1.49 -10.58
CA ASP A 124 -29.73 0.65 -9.47
C ASP A 124 -29.29 -0.74 -9.94
N TYR A 125 -29.94 -1.30 -10.99
CA TYR A 125 -29.54 -2.58 -11.56
C TYR A 125 -28.15 -2.53 -12.20
N ILE A 126 -27.84 -1.42 -12.91
CA ILE A 126 -26.51 -1.19 -13.49
C ILE A 126 -25.48 -1.06 -12.36
N LEU A 127 -25.82 -0.32 -11.32
CA LEU A 127 -24.95 -0.13 -10.15
C LEU A 127 -24.68 -1.45 -9.41
N LEU A 128 -25.69 -2.30 -9.20
CA LEU A 128 -25.53 -3.63 -8.60
C LEU A 128 -24.65 -4.54 -9.46
N ALA A 129 -24.80 -4.52 -10.78
CA ALA A 129 -23.98 -5.30 -11.69
C ALA A 129 -22.50 -4.83 -11.66
N LEU A 130 -22.25 -3.52 -11.65
CA LEU A 130 -20.90 -2.94 -11.50
C LEU A 130 -20.28 -3.29 -10.13
N ASN A 131 -21.06 -3.19 -9.06
CA ASN A 131 -20.64 -3.61 -7.73
C ASN A 131 -20.23 -5.09 -7.69
N ALA A 132 -21.02 -5.97 -8.31
CA ALA A 132 -20.74 -7.40 -8.39
C ALA A 132 -19.44 -7.67 -9.18
N ALA A 133 -19.26 -7.01 -10.32
CA ALA A 133 -18.06 -7.15 -11.14
C ALA A 133 -16.80 -6.63 -10.39
N ALA A 134 -16.89 -5.44 -9.78
CA ALA A 134 -15.82 -4.88 -8.97
C ALA A 134 -15.47 -5.77 -7.76
N ALA A 135 -16.48 -6.31 -7.07
CA ALA A 135 -16.27 -7.22 -5.96
C ALA A 135 -15.54 -8.49 -6.39
N CYS A 136 -15.93 -9.11 -7.50
CA CYS A 136 -15.23 -10.29 -8.04
C CYS A 136 -13.76 -9.99 -8.38
N GLY A 137 -13.46 -8.84 -8.94
CA GLY A 137 -12.08 -8.42 -9.23
C GLY A 137 -11.23 -8.17 -7.98
N LEU A 138 -11.84 -7.67 -6.90
CA LEU A 138 -11.15 -7.33 -5.65
C LEU A 138 -10.95 -8.52 -4.69
N ILE A 139 -11.72 -9.61 -4.83
CA ILE A 139 -11.61 -10.80 -3.94
C ILE A 139 -10.16 -11.32 -3.85
N PRO A 140 -9.42 -11.59 -4.95
CA PRO A 140 -8.08 -12.17 -4.85
C PRO A 140 -7.09 -11.23 -4.17
N LEU A 141 -7.27 -9.91 -4.33
CA LEU A 141 -6.43 -8.91 -3.68
C LEU A 141 -6.70 -8.87 -2.17
N ALA A 142 -7.98 -8.92 -1.76
CA ALA A 142 -8.35 -8.92 -0.35
C ALA A 142 -7.94 -10.23 0.36
N GLU A 143 -8.04 -11.38 -0.30
CA GLU A 143 -7.58 -12.66 0.23
C GLU A 143 -6.06 -12.65 0.48
N THR A 144 -5.29 -12.19 -0.50
CA THR A 144 -3.83 -12.11 -0.35
C THR A 144 -3.42 -11.11 0.73
N ALA A 145 -4.10 -9.97 0.85
CA ALA A 145 -3.87 -8.99 1.90
C ALA A 145 -4.18 -9.57 3.29
N ALA A 146 -5.30 -10.30 3.42
CA ALA A 146 -5.69 -10.96 4.67
C ALA A 146 -4.71 -12.08 5.07
N ASP A 147 -4.27 -12.91 4.11
CA ASP A 147 -3.28 -13.96 4.35
C ASP A 147 -1.93 -13.38 4.81
N ILE A 148 -1.50 -12.24 4.25
CA ILE A 148 -0.29 -11.54 4.67
C ILE A 148 -0.46 -10.97 6.09
N ALA A 149 -1.59 -10.33 6.38
CA ALA A 149 -1.88 -9.80 7.71
C ALA A 149 -1.86 -10.91 8.78
N ALA A 150 -2.38 -12.09 8.45
CA ALA A 150 -2.36 -13.25 9.34
C ALA A 150 -0.93 -13.83 9.54
N GLN A 151 -0.08 -13.75 8.53
CA GLN A 151 1.26 -14.34 8.52
C GLN A 151 2.38 -13.31 8.73
N ALA A 152 2.07 -12.02 8.95
CA ALA A 152 3.03 -10.91 9.00
C ALA A 152 4.23 -11.13 9.96
N ARG A 153 4.05 -11.93 11.03
CA ARG A 153 5.13 -12.26 11.98
C ARG A 153 6.09 -13.34 11.49
N LYS A 154 5.71 -14.12 10.46
CA LYS A 154 6.48 -15.30 10.00
C LYS A 154 7.15 -15.06 8.64
N LYS A 155 6.70 -14.05 7.89
CA LYS A 155 7.23 -13.77 6.56
C LYS A 155 8.42 -12.82 6.63
N GLU A 156 9.53 -13.27 6.09
CA GLU A 156 10.75 -12.45 5.93
C GLU A 156 10.74 -11.68 4.61
N ARG A 157 9.92 -12.09 3.63
CA ARG A 157 9.93 -11.55 2.27
C ARG A 157 8.54 -11.53 1.65
N LEU A 158 8.23 -10.45 0.93
CA LEU A 158 6.98 -10.28 0.20
C LEU A 158 7.18 -10.53 -1.30
N SER A 159 6.26 -11.26 -1.93
CA SER A 159 6.24 -11.42 -3.38
C SER A 159 5.67 -10.16 -4.07
N PRO A 160 5.95 -9.91 -5.38
CA PRO A 160 5.39 -8.76 -6.09
C PRO A 160 3.86 -8.72 -6.06
N ARG A 161 3.19 -9.87 -6.15
CA ARG A 161 1.72 -9.98 -6.05
C ARG A 161 1.21 -9.55 -4.67
N GLU A 162 1.92 -9.92 -3.62
CA GLU A 162 1.61 -9.53 -2.25
C GLU A 162 1.80 -8.03 -2.01
N LEU A 163 2.85 -7.44 -2.60
CA LEU A 163 3.09 -5.99 -2.56
C LEU A 163 1.93 -5.22 -3.21
N VAL A 164 1.47 -5.65 -4.38
CA VAL A 164 0.32 -5.02 -5.05
C VAL A 164 -0.94 -5.12 -4.17
N SER A 165 -1.19 -6.29 -3.57
CA SER A 165 -2.36 -6.50 -2.70
C SER A 165 -2.33 -5.63 -1.44
N ILE A 166 -1.17 -5.50 -0.79
CA ILE A 166 -0.99 -4.61 0.37
C ILE A 166 -1.19 -3.15 -0.05
N ASN A 167 -0.56 -2.74 -1.17
CA ASN A 167 -0.68 -1.40 -1.70
C ASN A 167 -2.15 -1.03 -1.94
N MET A 168 -2.89 -1.91 -2.63
CA MET A 168 -4.32 -1.72 -2.87
C MET A 168 -5.12 -1.64 -1.56
N ALA A 169 -4.88 -2.55 -0.60
CA ALA A 169 -5.58 -2.55 0.67
C ALA A 169 -5.33 -1.27 1.48
N VAL A 170 -4.08 -0.77 1.51
CA VAL A 170 -3.73 0.47 2.21
C VAL A 170 -4.37 1.68 1.53
N CYS A 171 -4.31 1.77 0.20
CA CYS A 171 -4.96 2.86 -0.55
C CYS A 171 -6.48 2.88 -0.31
N LEU A 172 -7.14 1.72 -0.37
CA LEU A 172 -8.56 1.60 -0.08
C LEU A 172 -8.89 2.02 1.36
N LEU A 173 -8.06 1.66 2.33
CA LEU A 173 -8.25 2.06 3.72
C LEU A 173 -8.10 3.58 3.91
N ILE A 174 -7.13 4.20 3.26
CA ILE A 174 -6.95 5.66 3.32
C ILE A 174 -8.16 6.38 2.72
N ILE A 175 -8.63 5.93 1.54
CA ILE A 175 -9.79 6.51 0.87
C ILE A 175 -11.11 6.23 1.62
N ALA A 176 -11.17 5.13 2.38
CA ALA A 176 -12.31 4.80 3.22
C ALA A 176 -12.52 5.75 4.40
N LEU A 177 -11.50 6.52 4.77
CA LEU A 177 -11.64 7.49 5.85
C LEU A 177 -12.67 8.56 5.52
N PRO A 178 -13.46 9.00 6.51
CA PRO A 178 -14.44 10.05 6.31
C PRO A 178 -13.75 11.35 5.92
N HIS A 179 -14.41 12.09 5.01
CA HIS A 179 -14.00 13.42 4.61
C HIS A 179 -14.51 14.42 5.65
N PHE A 180 -13.76 14.59 6.71
CA PHE A 180 -13.96 15.71 7.62
C PHE A 180 -12.66 16.52 7.66
N GLU A 181 -12.80 17.82 7.67
CA GLU A 181 -11.68 18.74 7.84
C GLU A 181 -11.63 19.19 9.28
N ILE A 182 -10.56 18.85 9.97
CA ILE A 182 -10.27 19.38 11.31
C ILE A 182 -9.22 20.47 11.13
N ILE A 183 -9.61 21.72 11.32
CA ILE A 183 -8.68 22.89 11.20
C ILE A 183 -8.02 22.94 9.80
N GLY A 184 -8.80 22.66 8.72
CA GLY A 184 -8.25 22.61 7.35
C GLY A 184 -7.40 21.39 7.04
N LEU A 185 -7.35 20.38 7.91
CA LEU A 185 -6.61 19.13 7.72
C LEU A 185 -7.57 18.00 7.37
N SER A 186 -7.37 17.42 6.20
CA SER A 186 -8.03 16.18 5.79
C SER A 186 -7.19 14.96 6.22
N PRO A 187 -7.75 14.01 7.00
CA PRO A 187 -7.05 12.79 7.38
C PRO A 187 -6.57 11.97 6.17
N VAL A 188 -7.31 12.04 5.07
CA VAL A 188 -6.97 11.38 3.80
C VAL A 188 -5.69 11.97 3.22
N SER A 189 -5.54 13.30 3.22
CA SER A 189 -4.32 13.98 2.73
C SER A 189 -3.12 13.63 3.59
N VAL A 190 -3.24 13.71 4.92
CA VAL A 190 -2.15 13.40 5.86
C VAL A 190 -1.67 11.96 5.72
N LEU A 191 -2.59 11.00 5.76
CA LEU A 191 -2.24 9.58 5.64
C LEU A 191 -1.80 9.22 4.21
N GLY A 192 -2.36 9.87 3.19
CA GLY A 192 -1.94 9.72 1.81
C GLY A 192 -0.49 10.16 1.59
N CYS A 193 -0.12 11.35 2.08
CA CYS A 193 1.25 11.88 2.02
C CYS A 193 2.23 10.99 2.81
N ALA A 194 1.85 10.56 4.01
CA ALA A 194 2.64 9.62 4.82
C ALA A 194 2.91 8.31 4.07
N TYR A 195 1.85 7.75 3.50
CA TYR A 195 1.93 6.49 2.77
C TYR A 195 2.79 6.60 1.51
N ILE A 196 2.59 7.63 0.68
CA ILE A 196 3.35 7.84 -0.55
C ILE A 196 4.83 8.09 -0.25
N SER A 197 5.14 8.93 0.75
CA SER A 197 6.51 9.15 1.21
C SER A 197 7.17 7.87 1.69
N LEU A 198 6.44 7.04 2.45
CA LEU A 198 6.93 5.76 2.92
C LEU A 198 7.14 4.76 1.77
N ALA A 199 6.19 4.66 0.85
CA ALA A 199 6.28 3.79 -0.31
C ALA A 199 7.45 4.19 -1.23
N GLY A 200 7.68 5.49 -1.45
CA GLY A 200 8.82 6.00 -2.19
C GLY A 200 10.15 5.66 -1.51
N ALA A 201 10.22 5.85 -0.20
CA ALA A 201 11.38 5.54 0.60
C ALA A 201 11.75 4.04 0.58
N LEU A 202 10.76 3.16 0.67
CA LEU A 202 10.95 1.70 0.77
C LEU A 202 11.13 1.02 -0.58
N LEU A 203 10.31 1.39 -1.56
CA LEU A 203 10.21 0.71 -2.87
C LEU A 203 10.94 1.44 -4.00
N GLY A 204 11.39 2.69 -3.75
CA GLY A 204 12.04 3.54 -4.75
C GLY A 204 11.05 4.10 -5.78
N ALA A 205 11.57 4.65 -6.90
CA ALA A 205 10.79 5.40 -7.88
C ALA A 205 9.62 4.62 -8.47
N GLY A 206 9.82 3.37 -8.88
CA GLY A 206 8.76 2.53 -9.44
C GLY A 206 7.67 2.19 -8.43
N GLY A 207 8.05 1.84 -7.21
CA GLY A 207 7.10 1.53 -6.15
C GLY A 207 6.36 2.74 -5.62
N GLY A 208 7.06 3.87 -5.47
CA GLY A 208 6.47 5.16 -5.10
C GLY A 208 5.48 5.65 -6.15
N ALA A 209 5.85 5.58 -7.44
CA ALA A 209 4.96 5.92 -8.55
C ALA A 209 3.71 5.03 -8.57
N ALA A 210 3.86 3.71 -8.39
CA ALA A 210 2.73 2.78 -8.35
C ALA A 210 1.80 3.05 -7.16
N ALA A 211 2.34 3.33 -5.98
CA ALA A 211 1.56 3.69 -4.81
C ALA A 211 0.83 5.02 -4.99
N GLY A 212 1.57 6.03 -5.47
CA GLY A 212 1.04 7.37 -5.74
C GLY A 212 -0.04 7.37 -6.80
N SER A 213 0.17 6.70 -7.94
CA SER A 213 -0.83 6.62 -9.02
C SER A 213 -2.09 5.85 -8.60
N LEU A 214 -1.96 4.77 -7.82
CA LEU A 214 -3.11 4.03 -7.33
C LEU A 214 -3.95 4.86 -6.36
N LEU A 215 -3.31 5.53 -5.40
CA LEU A 215 -4.00 6.42 -4.48
C LEU A 215 -4.62 7.61 -5.22
N ALA A 216 -3.89 8.19 -6.18
CA ALA A 216 -4.31 9.26 -7.04
C ALA A 216 -5.58 8.91 -7.83
N PHE A 217 -5.59 7.73 -8.46
CA PHE A 217 -6.72 7.22 -9.20
C PHE A 217 -7.97 7.10 -8.32
N LEU A 218 -7.83 6.44 -7.15
CA LEU A 218 -8.94 6.29 -6.21
C LEU A 218 -9.43 7.64 -5.66
N ALA A 219 -8.50 8.56 -5.36
CA ALA A 219 -8.83 9.89 -4.88
C ALA A 219 -9.55 10.72 -5.95
N ALA A 220 -9.10 10.68 -7.21
CA ALA A 220 -9.73 11.38 -8.33
C ALA A 220 -11.16 10.92 -8.56
N PHE A 221 -11.43 9.63 -8.49
CA PHE A 221 -12.80 9.11 -8.60
C PHE A 221 -13.71 9.58 -7.47
N LYS A 222 -13.17 9.78 -6.27
CA LYS A 222 -13.96 10.18 -5.10
C LYS A 222 -14.17 11.69 -5.01
N THR A 223 -13.16 12.48 -5.35
CA THR A 223 -13.18 13.94 -5.21
C THR A 223 -13.51 14.69 -6.50
N GLY A 224 -13.39 14.02 -7.65
CA GLY A 224 -13.49 14.63 -8.98
C GLY A 224 -12.30 15.53 -9.34
N SER A 225 -11.28 15.66 -8.46
CA SER A 225 -10.13 16.52 -8.71
C SER A 225 -8.98 15.73 -9.35
N TYR A 226 -8.81 15.92 -10.67
CA TYR A 226 -7.71 15.32 -11.42
C TYR A 226 -6.34 15.95 -11.09
N GLU A 227 -6.35 17.17 -10.62
CA GLU A 227 -5.15 17.90 -10.19
C GLU A 227 -4.47 17.20 -9.01
N LEU A 228 -5.23 16.81 -8.00
CA LEU A 228 -4.74 16.01 -6.89
C LEU A 228 -4.12 14.69 -7.37
N ALA A 229 -4.72 14.07 -8.39
CA ALA A 229 -4.22 12.83 -8.95
C ALA A 229 -2.82 12.98 -9.56
N LEU A 230 -2.59 14.06 -10.31
CA LEU A 230 -1.28 14.34 -10.90
C LEU A 230 -0.19 14.55 -9.83
N ILE A 231 -0.52 15.31 -8.77
CA ILE A 231 0.43 15.58 -7.68
C ILE A 231 0.79 14.30 -6.93
N LEU A 232 -0.19 13.47 -6.58
CA LEU A 232 0.06 12.24 -5.84
C LEU A 232 0.86 11.21 -6.66
N ALA A 233 0.56 11.09 -7.97
CA ALA A 233 1.28 10.17 -8.86
C ALA A 233 2.73 10.59 -9.08
N SER A 234 2.96 11.86 -9.47
CA SER A 234 4.29 12.42 -9.69
C SER A 234 5.08 12.55 -8.39
N GLY A 235 4.40 12.92 -7.30
CA GLY A 235 4.98 12.99 -5.96
C GLY A 235 5.50 11.64 -5.49
N GLY A 236 4.78 10.56 -5.75
CA GLY A 236 5.24 9.21 -5.45
C GLY A 236 6.50 8.83 -6.24
N MET A 237 6.57 9.21 -7.51
CA MET A 237 7.76 9.00 -8.35
C MET A 237 8.95 9.80 -7.82
N LEU A 238 8.78 11.11 -7.57
CA LEU A 238 9.85 11.98 -7.07
C LEU A 238 10.31 11.58 -5.67
N ALA A 239 9.37 11.19 -4.79
CA ALA A 239 9.70 10.63 -3.49
C ALA A 239 10.61 9.41 -3.59
N GLY A 240 10.35 8.53 -4.56
CA GLY A 240 11.17 7.36 -4.80
C GLY A 240 12.49 7.64 -5.51
N LEU A 241 12.58 8.67 -6.34
CA LEU A 241 13.84 9.12 -6.95
C LEU A 241 14.82 9.70 -5.90
N LEU A 242 14.28 10.43 -4.93
CA LEU A 242 15.06 11.04 -3.87
C LEU A 242 15.33 10.14 -2.66
N LYS A 243 15.02 8.81 -2.74
CA LYS A 243 15.23 7.85 -1.65
C LYS A 243 16.67 7.80 -1.13
N ASP A 244 17.66 8.09 -2.00
CA ASP A 244 19.08 8.05 -1.64
C ASP A 244 19.48 9.16 -0.65
N MET A 245 18.65 10.22 -0.53
CA MET A 245 18.75 11.23 0.53
C MET A 245 18.18 10.73 1.87
N ARG A 246 18.04 9.43 2.03
CA ARG A 246 17.51 8.75 3.22
C ARG A 246 16.09 9.20 3.57
N ARG A 247 15.85 9.60 4.83
CA ARG A 247 14.50 9.91 5.37
C ARG A 247 13.94 11.25 4.91
N ILE A 248 14.81 12.18 4.50
CA ILE A 248 14.42 13.54 4.10
C ILE A 248 14.02 13.57 2.62
N GLY A 249 14.66 12.74 1.79
CA GLY A 249 14.46 12.74 0.34
C GLY A 249 13.02 12.49 -0.10
N PRO A 250 12.36 11.41 0.34
CA PRO A 250 11.00 11.11 -0.08
C PRO A 250 9.98 12.21 0.25
N PRO A 251 9.96 12.80 1.47
CA PRO A 251 9.15 13.98 1.77
C PRO A 251 9.44 15.18 0.88
N LEU A 252 10.73 15.47 0.62
CA LEU A 252 11.11 16.56 -0.28
C LEU A 252 10.62 16.32 -1.72
N GLY A 253 10.68 15.07 -2.19
CA GLY A 253 10.15 14.70 -3.51
C GLY A 253 8.66 14.98 -3.65
N LEU A 254 7.88 14.65 -2.63
CA LEU A 254 6.45 14.93 -2.61
C LEU A 254 6.16 16.44 -2.58
N LEU A 255 6.90 17.19 -1.77
CA LEU A 255 6.78 18.65 -1.67
C LEU A 255 7.15 19.33 -3.00
N LEU A 256 8.22 18.88 -3.66
CA LEU A 256 8.60 19.39 -4.97
C LEU A 256 7.53 19.14 -6.02
N ALA A 257 6.90 17.94 -6.02
CA ALA A 257 5.79 17.66 -6.91
C ALA A 257 4.62 18.63 -6.68
N ASP A 258 4.23 18.83 -5.43
CA ASP A 258 3.14 19.73 -5.07
C ASP A 258 3.42 21.17 -5.54
N ILE A 259 4.61 21.69 -5.29
CA ILE A 259 5.03 23.03 -5.73
C ILE A 259 4.98 23.13 -7.26
N ILE A 260 5.60 22.18 -7.98
CA ILE A 260 5.69 22.23 -9.44
C ILE A 260 4.29 22.21 -10.07
N PHE A 261 3.44 21.25 -9.64
CA PHE A 261 2.12 21.12 -10.22
C PHE A 261 1.16 22.23 -9.80
N THR A 262 1.27 22.75 -8.58
CA THR A 262 0.51 23.90 -8.13
C THR A 262 0.84 25.14 -8.98
N LEU A 263 2.13 25.39 -9.21
CA LEU A 263 2.56 26.52 -10.06
C LEU A 263 2.14 26.34 -11.53
N MET A 264 2.05 25.08 -12.02
CA MET A 264 1.67 24.82 -13.41
C MET A 264 0.15 24.86 -13.64
N LEU A 265 -0.65 24.31 -12.69
CA LEU A 265 -2.09 24.16 -12.87
C LEU A 265 -2.91 25.26 -12.21
N SER A 266 -2.43 25.84 -11.12
CA SER A 266 -3.18 26.86 -10.37
C SER A 266 -2.82 28.25 -10.86
N ARG A 267 -3.83 29.03 -11.29
CA ARG A 267 -3.69 30.46 -11.51
C ARG A 267 -3.65 31.26 -10.20
N ASN A 268 -4.06 30.65 -9.10
CA ASN A 268 -4.03 31.20 -7.75
C ASN A 268 -2.97 30.46 -6.94
N ILE A 269 -2.35 31.13 -5.97
CA ILE A 269 -1.25 30.63 -5.13
C ILE A 269 -1.75 29.62 -4.07
N ASP A 270 -3.02 29.20 -4.12
CA ASP A 270 -3.57 28.20 -3.20
C ASP A 270 -3.01 26.82 -3.58
N LEU A 271 -2.16 26.29 -2.70
CA LEU A 271 -1.61 24.94 -2.84
C LEU A 271 -2.74 23.91 -2.90
N ILE A 272 -2.71 23.04 -3.90
CA ILE A 272 -3.75 22.01 -4.13
C ILE A 272 -3.78 21.03 -2.95
N LEU A 273 -2.60 20.62 -2.43
CA LEU A 273 -2.47 19.96 -1.15
C LEU A 273 -2.26 21.00 -0.06
N SER A 274 -3.01 20.91 1.03
CA SER A 274 -2.73 21.78 2.18
C SER A 274 -1.31 21.52 2.68
N LEU A 275 -0.47 22.55 2.73
CA LEU A 275 0.93 22.46 3.19
C LEU A 275 1.01 21.83 4.59
N GLN A 276 0.01 22.10 5.43
CA GLN A 276 -0.12 21.51 6.76
C GLN A 276 -0.31 19.99 6.69
N GLY A 277 -1.19 19.51 5.79
CA GLY A 277 -1.44 18.08 5.57
C GLY A 277 -0.21 17.36 5.03
N LEU A 278 0.54 18.00 4.14
CA LEU A 278 1.78 17.48 3.59
C LEU A 278 2.87 17.37 4.65
N ILE A 279 3.11 18.44 5.43
CA ILE A 279 4.11 18.45 6.51
C ILE A 279 3.76 17.38 7.55
N LEU A 280 2.52 17.37 8.06
CA LEU A 280 2.08 16.38 9.05
C LEU A 280 2.14 14.95 8.52
N GLY A 281 1.82 14.73 7.26
CA GLY A 281 1.92 13.42 6.63
C GLY A 281 3.36 12.94 6.46
N CYS A 282 4.28 13.84 6.15
CA CYS A 282 5.69 13.51 5.95
C CYS A 282 6.47 13.32 7.26
N LEU A 283 6.02 13.98 8.34
CA LEU A 283 6.68 13.99 9.64
C LEU A 283 6.91 12.59 10.24
N PRO A 284 5.95 11.63 10.20
CA PRO A 284 6.17 10.26 10.66
C PRO A 284 7.31 9.53 9.94
N VAL A 285 7.49 9.78 8.64
CA VAL A 285 8.57 9.17 7.85
C VAL A 285 9.92 9.76 8.23
N MET A 286 9.99 11.07 8.45
CA MET A 286 11.21 11.77 8.88
C MET A 286 11.63 11.37 10.30
N LEU A 287 10.67 11.24 11.22
CA LEU A 287 10.92 10.90 12.63
C LEU A 287 11.08 9.39 12.88
N MET A 288 10.86 8.54 11.87
CA MET A 288 10.93 7.09 12.04
C MET A 288 12.31 6.64 12.54
N PRO A 289 12.39 5.82 13.62
CA PRO A 289 13.65 5.28 14.13
C PRO A 289 14.39 4.46 13.06
N GLU A 290 15.70 4.60 12.97
CA GLU A 290 16.52 3.94 11.94
C GLU A 290 16.37 2.42 11.94
N ARG A 291 16.25 1.83 13.13
CA ARG A 291 16.04 0.38 13.28
C ARG A 291 14.70 -0.09 12.66
N MET A 292 13.67 0.73 12.75
CA MET A 292 12.36 0.43 12.17
C MET A 292 12.38 0.62 10.66
N TYR A 293 13.00 1.69 10.19
CA TYR A 293 13.19 1.97 8.76
C TYR A 293 13.95 0.84 8.06
N ILE A 294 15.09 0.39 8.62
CA ILE A 294 15.88 -0.72 8.06
C ILE A 294 15.08 -2.02 8.03
N LYS A 295 14.32 -2.34 9.09
CA LYS A 295 13.46 -3.54 9.12
C LYS A 295 12.40 -3.51 8.02
N LEU A 296 11.77 -2.35 7.81
CA LEU A 296 10.80 -2.17 6.73
C LEU A 296 11.49 -2.28 5.36
N CYS A 297 12.63 -1.64 5.17
CA CYS A 297 13.41 -1.78 3.93
C CYS A 297 13.73 -3.25 3.61
N VAL A 298 14.21 -4.02 4.57
CA VAL A 298 14.50 -5.44 4.38
C VAL A 298 13.25 -6.23 4.00
N LEU A 299 12.11 -5.96 4.62
CA LEU A 299 10.84 -6.64 4.33
C LEU A 299 10.34 -6.36 2.90
N PHE A 300 10.50 -5.12 2.42
CA PHE A 300 9.98 -4.67 1.13
C PHE A 300 11.00 -4.77 -0.02
N THR A 301 12.29 -4.61 0.24
CA THR A 301 13.36 -4.65 -0.81
C THR A 301 13.72 -6.07 -1.24
N SER A 302 13.18 -7.07 -0.60
CA SER A 302 13.44 -8.49 -0.85
C SER A 302 12.84 -9.03 -2.16
N SER A 303 12.35 -8.19 -3.05
CA SER A 303 12.07 -8.56 -4.44
C SER A 303 13.39 -8.89 -5.13
N ARG A 304 13.48 -10.05 -5.80
CA ARG A 304 14.68 -10.61 -6.48
C ARG A 304 15.51 -9.60 -7.30
N THR A 305 14.89 -8.55 -7.78
CA THR A 305 15.51 -7.48 -8.57
C THR A 305 16.48 -6.61 -7.74
N GLY A 306 16.15 -6.30 -6.49
CA GLY A 306 17.01 -5.46 -5.64
C GLY A 306 18.28 -6.16 -5.17
N ILE A 307 18.19 -7.47 -4.85
CA ILE A 307 19.36 -8.26 -4.43
C ILE A 307 20.31 -8.47 -5.59
N ASN A 308 19.80 -8.79 -6.79
CA ASN A 308 20.64 -8.94 -7.98
C ASN A 308 21.31 -7.62 -8.37
N LEU A 309 20.65 -6.47 -8.17
CA LEU A 309 21.25 -5.17 -8.44
C LEU A 309 22.33 -4.81 -7.40
N ALA A 310 22.06 -5.05 -6.11
CA ALA A 310 23.03 -4.81 -5.04
C ALA A 310 24.24 -5.74 -5.12
N VAL A 311 24.05 -6.99 -5.48
CA VAL A 311 25.12 -7.96 -5.74
C VAL A 311 25.91 -7.54 -6.98
N ARG A 312 25.26 -7.17 -8.07
CA ARG A 312 25.91 -6.69 -9.29
C ARG A 312 26.73 -5.42 -9.07
N VAL A 313 26.16 -4.44 -8.37
CA VAL A 313 26.88 -3.19 -8.01
C VAL A 313 28.06 -3.49 -7.11
N LYS A 314 27.92 -4.44 -6.17
CA LYS A 314 29.04 -4.87 -5.33
C LYS A 314 30.13 -5.57 -6.14
N GLU A 315 29.75 -6.46 -7.06
CA GLU A 315 30.66 -7.16 -7.96
C GLU A 315 31.37 -6.19 -8.91
N GLU A 316 30.66 -5.24 -9.54
CA GLU A 316 31.25 -4.19 -10.38
C GLU A 316 32.21 -3.28 -9.60
N ASN A 317 31.86 -2.91 -8.37
CA ASN A 317 32.75 -2.10 -7.53
C ASN A 317 34.01 -2.87 -7.11
N VAL A 318 33.90 -4.16 -6.77
CA VAL A 318 35.04 -5.01 -6.47
C VAL A 318 35.94 -5.18 -7.71
N GLN A 319 35.35 -5.35 -8.88
CA GLN A 319 36.09 -5.45 -10.12
C GLN A 319 36.83 -4.15 -10.46
N LYS A 320 36.19 -2.99 -10.35
CA LYS A 320 36.85 -1.68 -10.53
C LYS A 320 37.96 -1.44 -9.52
N LEU A 321 37.76 -1.81 -8.25
CA LEU A 321 38.80 -1.72 -7.24
C LEU A 321 40.01 -2.63 -7.54
N SER A 322 39.76 -3.82 -8.09
CA SER A 322 40.85 -4.72 -8.50
C SER A 322 41.61 -4.19 -9.72
N GLU A 323 40.93 -3.58 -10.69
CA GLU A 323 41.55 -2.91 -11.83
C GLU A 323 42.41 -1.72 -11.39
N ILE A 324 41.90 -0.87 -10.52
CA ILE A 324 42.67 0.27 -9.95
C ILE A 324 43.89 -0.25 -9.18
N SER A 325 43.72 -1.31 -8.39
CA SER A 325 44.84 -1.92 -7.66
C SER A 325 45.91 -2.48 -8.58
N SER A 326 45.53 -3.11 -9.71
CA SER A 326 46.48 -3.63 -10.70
C SER A 326 47.26 -2.50 -11.39
N VAL A 327 46.57 -1.43 -11.76
CA VAL A 327 47.22 -0.24 -12.37
C VAL A 327 48.20 0.43 -11.38
N LEU A 328 47.82 0.58 -10.12
CA LEU A 328 48.71 1.08 -9.07
C LEU A 328 49.94 0.18 -8.87
N ALA A 329 49.78 -1.13 -8.93
CA ALA A 329 50.91 -2.06 -8.81
C ALA A 329 51.84 -1.97 -10.02
N ASP A 330 51.32 -1.78 -11.24
CA ASP A 330 52.13 -1.60 -12.44
C ASP A 330 52.86 -0.26 -12.44
N VAL A 331 52.22 0.83 -12.01
CA VAL A 331 52.87 2.11 -11.80
C VAL A 331 53.98 1.99 -10.75
N GLY A 332 53.73 1.28 -9.65
CA GLY A 332 54.76 1.01 -8.63
C GLY A 332 55.96 0.23 -9.16
N ARG A 333 55.75 -0.75 -10.09
CA ARG A 333 56.83 -1.49 -10.76
C ARG A 333 57.65 -0.56 -11.68
N ILE A 334 56.99 0.30 -12.46
CA ILE A 334 57.65 1.25 -13.36
C ILE A 334 58.50 2.22 -12.54
N PHE A 335 58.01 2.75 -11.46
CA PHE A 335 58.82 3.63 -10.58
C PHE A 335 60.01 2.90 -9.97
N LYS A 336 59.85 1.65 -9.56
CA LYS A 336 60.94 0.82 -9.00
C LYS A 336 62.01 0.52 -10.06
N SER A 337 61.63 0.18 -11.30
CA SER A 337 62.59 -0.06 -12.39
C SER A 337 63.35 1.24 -12.77
N SER A 338 62.64 2.37 -12.85
CA SER A 338 63.27 3.68 -13.12
C SER A 338 64.27 4.11 -12.04
N GLN A 339 64.01 3.81 -10.76
CA GLN A 339 64.98 4.04 -9.70
C GLN A 339 66.21 3.14 -9.80
N THR A 340 66.04 1.91 -10.23
CA THR A 340 67.16 0.95 -10.39
C THR A 340 68.03 1.34 -11.57
N ASP A 341 67.45 1.80 -12.68
CA ASP A 341 68.20 2.28 -13.86
C ASP A 341 68.95 3.57 -13.55
N ALA A 342 68.36 4.47 -12.75
CA ALA A 342 69.04 5.70 -12.31
C ALA A 342 70.24 5.37 -11.40
N ALA A 343 70.07 4.40 -10.49
CA ALA A 343 71.19 3.98 -9.60
C ALA A 343 72.34 3.34 -10.39
N VAL A 344 72.03 2.54 -11.42
CA VAL A 344 73.05 1.95 -12.31
C VAL A 344 73.78 3.01 -13.13
N SER A 345 73.07 4.04 -13.62
CA SER A 345 73.70 5.14 -14.37
C SER A 345 74.65 5.96 -13.53
N TYR A 346 74.43 6.16 -12.23
CA TYR A 346 75.32 6.87 -11.33
C TYR A 346 76.59 6.07 -10.98
N THR A 347 76.55 4.74 -11.03
CA THR A 347 77.74 3.90 -10.76
C THR A 347 78.70 3.88 -11.96
N HIS A 348 78.21 4.00 -13.20
CA HIS A 348 79.05 4.05 -14.41
C HIS A 348 79.73 5.41 -14.66
N LEU A 349 79.26 6.48 -14.03
CA LEU A 349 79.88 7.78 -14.13
C LEU A 349 81.01 8.02 -13.10
N ARG A 350 81.32 7.08 -12.22
CA ARG A 350 82.36 7.12 -11.19
C ARG A 350 83.55 6.17 -11.42
N ALA A 351 83.55 5.43 -12.53
CA ALA A 351 84.65 4.62 -13.00
C ALA A 351 85.29 5.32 -14.21
#